data_d0696ef80849700834e9d189c73ff8be
#
_entry.id   d0696ef80849700834e9d189c73ff8be
#
_cell.length_a   1.000
_cell.length_b   1.000
_cell.length_c   1.000
_cell.angle_alpha   90.00
_cell.angle_beta   90.00
_cell.angle_gamma   90.00
#
_symmetry.space_group_name_H-M   'P 1'
#
loop_
_entity.id
_entity.type
_entity.pdbx_description
1 polymer ?
#
loop_
_entity_poly.entity_id
_entity_poly.type
_entity_poly.pdbx_seq_one_letter_code
_entity_poly.pdbx_strand_id
1 'polypeptide(L)'
;ITDFALLTETVQRPPKEAKLLEQLKQKKRSALERVMDRYTSYVATILRNVTRGQAAAEDIEELTADVFLSLWHHAPEMHTENLTAYLASIARSKGCNWMRKKHLKTQPMDDVILVDDMDVSVYAEQAELAEILQELLMQISAEDREMMIRYYYYHQSVREIAAEQHLKEATVKTRMYRSRKKLRQLFTERGYGYEQMEFV
;
A
#
# COMPACT_ATOMS: atom_id res chain seq x y z
N ILE A 1 0.76 30.84 -25.67
CA ILE A 1 0.61 29.56 -26.42
C ILE A 1 2.01 29.05 -26.60
N THR A 2 2.56 28.31 -25.69
CA THR A 2 3.72 27.44 -25.98
C THR A 2 4.01 26.57 -24.73
N ASP A 3 4.10 25.28 -24.94
CA ASP A 3 4.73 24.25 -24.10
C ASP A 3 4.06 23.80 -22.80
N PHE A 4 2.89 23.20 -22.95
CA PHE A 4 2.39 22.22 -21.95
C PHE A 4 2.78 20.76 -22.31
N ALA A 5 3.68 20.62 -23.28
CA ALA A 5 4.04 19.30 -23.85
C ALA A 5 5.30 18.65 -23.25
N LEU A 6 5.97 19.27 -22.24
CA LEU A 6 7.27 18.79 -21.75
C LEU A 6 7.27 18.27 -20.30
N LEU A 7 6.12 18.04 -19.67
CA LEU A 7 6.05 17.46 -18.32
C LEU A 7 5.46 16.04 -18.28
N THR A 8 5.44 15.34 -19.37
CA THR A 8 5.33 13.87 -19.38
C THR A 8 6.72 13.27 -19.53
N GLU A 9 7.64 13.59 -18.65
CA GLU A 9 8.76 12.69 -18.43
C GLU A 9 8.20 11.39 -17.86
N THR A 10 7.98 10.47 -18.77
CA THR A 10 7.82 9.06 -18.50
C THR A 10 9.01 8.66 -17.63
N VAL A 11 8.79 8.42 -16.34
CA VAL A 11 9.78 7.78 -15.47
C VAL A 11 10.18 6.51 -16.19
N GLN A 12 11.32 6.54 -16.89
CA GLN A 12 11.87 5.39 -17.60
C GLN A 12 12.25 4.36 -16.55
N ARG A 13 11.36 3.40 -16.36
CA ARG A 13 11.64 2.22 -15.55
C ARG A 13 12.80 1.43 -16.15
N PRO A 14 13.63 0.83 -15.31
CA PRO A 14 14.70 0.00 -15.81
C PRO A 14 14.10 -1.10 -16.70
N PRO A 15 14.64 -1.34 -17.90
CA PRO A 15 14.10 -2.27 -18.91
C PRO A 15 13.97 -3.72 -18.37
N LYS A 16 14.59 -4.03 -17.25
CA LYS A 16 14.52 -5.32 -16.56
C LYS A 16 13.14 -5.60 -15.91
N GLU A 17 12.45 -4.57 -15.43
CA GLU A 17 11.17 -4.71 -14.73
C GLU A 17 10.00 -4.92 -15.70
N ALA A 18 9.97 -4.20 -16.80
CA ALA A 18 8.97 -4.39 -17.86
C ALA A 18 9.03 -5.83 -18.43
N LYS A 19 10.24 -6.36 -18.67
CA LYS A 19 10.43 -7.73 -19.14
C LYS A 19 9.98 -8.77 -18.10
N LEU A 20 10.23 -8.50 -16.83
CA LEU A 20 9.81 -9.39 -15.73
C LEU A 20 8.28 -9.46 -15.65
N LEU A 21 7.62 -8.31 -15.78
CA LEU A 21 6.17 -8.20 -15.77
C LEU A 21 5.55 -8.96 -16.94
N GLU A 22 6.09 -8.81 -18.13
CA GLU A 22 5.63 -9.52 -19.32
C GLU A 22 5.78 -11.05 -19.16
N GLN A 23 6.90 -11.52 -18.62
CA GLN A 23 7.11 -12.93 -18.31
C GLN A 23 6.14 -13.46 -17.24
N LEU A 24 5.77 -12.61 -16.29
CA LEU A 24 4.78 -12.96 -15.26
C LEU A 24 3.38 -13.11 -15.87
N LYS A 25 2.99 -12.20 -16.76
CA LYS A 25 1.72 -12.28 -17.53
C LYS A 25 1.66 -13.56 -18.37
N GLN A 26 2.79 -13.99 -18.93
CA GLN A 26 2.93 -15.25 -19.67
C GLN A 26 3.00 -16.49 -18.76
N LYS A 27 2.79 -16.35 -17.44
CA LYS A 27 2.84 -17.47 -16.48
C LYS A 27 4.18 -18.21 -16.46
N LYS A 28 5.30 -17.52 -16.69
CA LYS A 28 6.63 -18.13 -16.58
C LYS A 28 7.01 -18.28 -15.12
N ARG A 29 7.15 -19.52 -14.65
CA ARG A 29 7.47 -19.85 -13.24
C ARG A 29 8.75 -19.14 -12.76
N SER A 30 9.79 -19.09 -13.60
CA SER A 30 11.05 -18.38 -13.27
C SER A 30 10.88 -16.87 -13.07
N ALA A 31 9.82 -16.27 -13.61
CA ALA A 31 9.50 -14.87 -13.35
C ALA A 31 8.87 -14.69 -11.96
N LEU A 32 7.98 -15.62 -11.55
CA LEU A 32 7.42 -15.62 -10.21
C LEU A 32 8.52 -15.82 -9.15
N GLU A 33 9.41 -16.78 -9.34
CA GLU A 33 10.54 -17.03 -8.43
C GLU A 33 11.38 -15.75 -8.22
N ARG A 34 11.74 -15.06 -9.30
CA ARG A 34 12.49 -13.78 -9.21
C ARG A 34 11.70 -12.66 -8.53
N VAL A 35 10.38 -12.63 -8.69
CA VAL A 35 9.54 -11.66 -7.98
C VAL A 35 9.51 -12.00 -6.50
N MET A 36 9.36 -13.27 -6.13
CA MET A 36 9.40 -13.71 -4.75
C MET A 36 10.73 -13.36 -4.09
N ASP A 37 11.85 -13.72 -4.72
CA ASP A 37 13.20 -13.41 -4.20
C ASP A 37 13.39 -11.91 -3.93
N ARG A 38 12.85 -11.07 -4.80
CA ARG A 38 13.04 -9.62 -4.71
C ARG A 38 12.08 -8.94 -3.73
N TYR A 39 10.85 -9.41 -3.63
CA TYR A 39 9.78 -8.68 -2.96
C TYR A 39 9.25 -9.34 -1.68
N THR A 40 9.75 -10.51 -1.25
CA THR A 40 9.29 -11.19 -0.03
C THR A 40 9.41 -10.30 1.20
N SER A 41 10.58 -9.70 1.43
CA SER A 41 10.80 -8.81 2.57
C SER A 41 9.88 -7.58 2.53
N TYR A 42 9.69 -6.98 1.36
CA TYR A 42 8.80 -5.86 1.15
C TYR A 42 7.34 -6.20 1.48
N VAL A 43 6.83 -7.31 0.93
CA VAL A 43 5.47 -7.80 1.20
C VAL A 43 5.28 -8.10 2.69
N ALA A 44 6.24 -8.79 3.31
CA ALA A 44 6.19 -9.12 4.73
C ALA A 44 6.17 -7.86 5.61
N THR A 45 6.94 -6.84 5.26
CA THR A 45 6.93 -5.55 5.97
C THR A 45 5.55 -4.88 5.90
N ILE A 46 4.94 -4.81 4.71
CA ILE A 46 3.59 -4.27 4.56
C ILE A 46 2.59 -5.06 5.42
N LEU A 47 2.67 -6.38 5.41
CA LEU A 47 1.77 -7.23 6.20
C LEU A 47 1.94 -6.99 7.70
N ARG A 48 3.18 -6.91 8.21
CA ARG A 48 3.45 -6.58 9.63
C ARG A 48 2.84 -5.23 10.00
N ASN A 49 3.04 -4.21 9.16
CA ASN A 49 2.50 -2.87 9.40
C ASN A 49 0.96 -2.87 9.41
N VAL A 50 0.32 -3.52 8.41
CA VAL A 50 -1.14 -3.61 8.33
C VAL A 50 -1.74 -4.40 9.49
N THR A 51 -1.07 -5.46 9.92
CA THR A 51 -1.52 -6.27 11.06
C THR A 51 -1.09 -5.68 12.42
N ARG A 52 -0.40 -4.53 12.42
CA ARG A 52 0.07 -3.83 13.63
C ARG A 52 0.84 -4.74 14.58
N GLY A 53 1.67 -5.64 14.06
CA GLY A 53 2.42 -6.61 14.85
C GLY A 53 1.58 -7.70 15.53
N GLN A 54 0.26 -7.75 15.29
CA GLN A 54 -0.61 -8.76 15.91
C GLN A 54 -0.58 -10.13 15.24
N ALA A 55 -0.03 -10.23 14.03
CA ALA A 55 0.15 -11.49 13.33
C ALA A 55 1.45 -12.17 13.78
N ALA A 56 1.39 -13.45 14.10
CA ALA A 56 2.57 -14.25 14.38
C ALA A 56 3.45 -14.40 13.12
N ALA A 57 4.70 -14.83 13.29
CA ALA A 57 5.61 -15.02 12.16
C ALA A 57 5.03 -15.97 11.10
N GLU A 58 4.43 -17.05 11.55
CA GLU A 58 3.78 -18.06 10.71
C GLU A 58 2.60 -17.47 9.92
N ASP A 59 1.78 -16.61 10.54
CA ASP A 59 0.69 -15.90 9.86
C ASP A 59 1.23 -14.98 8.76
N ILE A 60 2.34 -14.26 9.03
CA ILE A 60 2.99 -13.38 8.04
C ILE A 60 3.55 -14.18 6.87
N GLU A 61 4.14 -15.36 7.12
CA GLU A 61 4.63 -16.25 6.06
C GLU A 61 3.47 -16.76 5.19
N GLU A 62 2.37 -17.22 5.80
CA GLU A 62 1.17 -17.67 5.09
C GLU A 62 0.56 -16.54 4.25
N LEU A 63 0.39 -15.36 4.85
CA LEU A 63 -0.13 -14.19 4.14
C LEU A 63 0.78 -13.75 2.99
N THR A 64 2.10 -13.84 3.17
CA THR A 64 3.07 -13.51 2.13
C THR A 64 2.96 -14.49 0.96
N ALA A 65 2.87 -15.79 1.22
CA ALA A 65 2.62 -16.80 0.20
C ALA A 65 1.30 -16.56 -0.54
N ASP A 66 0.26 -16.20 0.19
CA ASP A 66 -1.06 -15.85 -0.33
C ASP A 66 -1.04 -14.62 -1.26
N VAL A 67 -0.18 -13.63 -0.97
CA VAL A 67 0.02 -12.46 -1.85
C VAL A 67 0.61 -12.90 -3.19
N PHE A 68 1.66 -13.70 -3.19
CA PHE A 68 2.29 -14.17 -4.42
C PHE A 68 1.40 -15.13 -5.21
N LEU A 69 0.62 -15.95 -4.53
CA LEU A 69 -0.38 -16.80 -5.17
C LEU A 69 -1.46 -15.95 -5.86
N SER A 70 -1.94 -14.90 -5.19
CA SER A 70 -2.90 -13.96 -5.79
C SER A 70 -2.30 -13.22 -6.98
N LEU A 71 -1.06 -12.74 -6.87
CA LEU A 71 -0.32 -12.16 -7.99
C LEU A 71 -0.27 -13.14 -9.16
N TRP A 72 0.14 -14.38 -8.89
CA TRP A 72 0.23 -15.41 -9.92
C TRP A 72 -1.09 -15.66 -10.62
N HIS A 73 -2.18 -15.78 -9.89
CA HIS A 73 -3.51 -16.02 -10.46
C HIS A 73 -3.95 -14.90 -11.39
N HIS A 74 -3.77 -13.64 -10.97
CA HIS A 74 -4.25 -12.48 -11.71
C HIS A 74 -3.23 -11.88 -12.70
N ALA A 75 -2.03 -12.42 -12.78
CA ALA A 75 -0.97 -11.88 -13.63
C ALA A 75 -1.37 -11.68 -15.10
N PRO A 76 -2.12 -12.59 -15.77
CA PRO A 76 -2.53 -12.40 -17.17
C PRO A 76 -3.45 -11.19 -17.37
N GLU A 77 -4.27 -10.87 -16.36
CA GLU A 77 -5.27 -9.79 -16.41
C GLU A 77 -4.71 -8.46 -15.90
N MET A 78 -3.45 -8.41 -15.53
CA MET A 78 -2.84 -7.20 -14.99
C MET A 78 -2.71 -6.11 -16.04
N HIS A 79 -3.37 -4.98 -15.78
CA HIS A 79 -3.25 -3.76 -16.60
C HIS A 79 -2.25 -2.75 -16.02
N THR A 80 -1.65 -3.05 -14.85
CA THR A 80 -0.65 -2.18 -14.24
C THR A 80 0.74 -2.51 -14.73
N GLU A 81 1.54 -1.48 -14.85
CA GLU A 81 2.98 -1.60 -15.08
C GLU A 81 3.79 -1.48 -13.78
N ASN A 82 3.15 -1.13 -12.66
CA ASN A 82 3.79 -0.97 -11.36
C ASN A 82 3.57 -2.20 -10.49
N LEU A 83 4.54 -3.12 -10.52
CA LEU A 83 4.49 -4.36 -9.76
C LEU A 83 4.54 -4.12 -8.24
N THR A 84 5.37 -3.18 -7.79
CA THR A 84 5.49 -2.81 -6.37
C THR A 84 4.16 -2.32 -5.81
N ALA A 85 3.51 -1.36 -6.48
CA ALA A 85 2.21 -0.85 -6.07
C ALA A 85 1.11 -1.92 -6.12
N TYR A 86 1.20 -2.86 -7.09
CA TYR A 86 0.25 -3.96 -7.19
C TYR A 86 0.41 -4.96 -6.04
N LEU A 87 1.65 -5.35 -5.73
CA LEU A 87 1.95 -6.21 -4.58
C LEU A 87 1.51 -5.56 -3.26
N ALA A 88 1.80 -4.26 -3.08
CA ALA A 88 1.34 -3.52 -1.90
C ALA A 88 -0.18 -3.53 -1.75
N SER A 89 -0.92 -3.37 -2.85
CA SER A 89 -2.39 -3.44 -2.85
C SER A 89 -2.91 -4.81 -2.42
N ILE A 90 -2.31 -5.90 -2.93
CA ILE A 90 -2.69 -7.27 -2.56
C ILE A 90 -2.34 -7.52 -1.08
N ALA A 91 -1.12 -7.19 -0.65
CA ALA A 91 -0.65 -7.38 0.72
C ALA A 91 -1.56 -6.66 1.72
N ARG A 92 -1.87 -5.39 1.46
CA ARG A 92 -2.82 -4.63 2.27
C ARG A 92 -4.19 -5.29 2.34
N SER A 93 -4.74 -5.71 1.20
CA SER A 93 -6.04 -6.40 1.17
C SER A 93 -6.04 -7.68 2.00
N LYS A 94 -4.99 -8.50 1.91
CA LYS A 94 -4.83 -9.72 2.70
C LYS A 94 -4.68 -9.42 4.19
N GLY A 95 -3.84 -8.48 4.56
CA GLY A 95 -3.64 -8.05 5.95
C GLY A 95 -4.92 -7.49 6.57
N CYS A 96 -5.63 -6.60 5.87
CA CYS A 96 -6.92 -6.07 6.32
C CYS A 96 -7.98 -7.16 6.50
N ASN A 97 -8.03 -8.15 5.61
CA ASN A 97 -8.95 -9.29 5.73
C ASN A 97 -8.61 -10.16 6.95
N TRP A 98 -7.32 -10.37 7.20
CA TRP A 98 -6.85 -11.10 8.39
C TRP A 98 -7.25 -10.36 9.67
N MET A 99 -7.01 -9.04 9.76
CA MET A 99 -7.41 -8.20 10.88
C MET A 99 -8.92 -8.26 11.14
N ARG A 100 -9.74 -8.13 10.10
CA ARG A 100 -11.21 -8.24 10.22
C ARG A 100 -11.63 -9.60 10.79
N LYS A 101 -11.06 -10.68 10.31
CA LYS A 101 -11.37 -12.03 10.83
C LYS A 101 -10.98 -12.18 12.29
N LYS A 102 -9.87 -11.56 12.70
CA LYS A 102 -9.41 -11.59 14.10
C LYS A 102 -10.32 -10.75 15.00
N HIS A 103 -10.68 -9.54 14.59
CA HIS A 103 -11.56 -8.66 15.36
C HIS A 103 -13.00 -9.18 15.47
N LEU A 104 -13.50 -9.94 14.50
CA LEU A 104 -14.80 -10.63 14.61
C LEU A 104 -14.78 -11.78 15.64
N LYS A 105 -13.61 -12.25 16.02
CA LYS A 105 -13.42 -13.31 17.05
C LYS A 105 -13.08 -12.77 18.42
N THR A 106 -12.74 -11.48 18.53
CA THR A 106 -12.30 -10.85 19.79
C THR A 106 -13.13 -9.60 20.01
N GLN A 107 -13.81 -9.49 21.18
CA GLN A 107 -14.44 -8.23 21.59
C GLN A 107 -13.38 -7.13 21.74
N PRO A 108 -13.75 -5.83 21.60
CA PRO A 108 -12.79 -4.75 21.61
C PRO A 108 -12.06 -4.72 22.94
N MET A 109 -10.79 -4.97 22.92
CA MET A 109 -9.86 -4.71 24.01
C MET A 109 -9.10 -3.44 23.65
N ASP A 110 -9.09 -2.52 24.61
CA ASP A 110 -8.50 -1.18 24.53
C ASP A 110 -7.11 -1.14 23.90
N ASP A 111 -6.84 -0.03 23.20
CA ASP A 111 -5.60 0.31 22.52
C ASP A 111 -4.37 0.15 23.41
N VAL A 112 -3.76 -1.03 23.40
CA VAL A 112 -2.40 -1.21 23.92
C VAL A 112 -1.48 -1.34 22.72
N ILE A 113 -0.78 -0.26 22.42
CA ILE A 113 0.37 -0.27 21.51
C ILE A 113 1.48 -1.03 22.24
N LEU A 114 1.64 -2.31 21.95
CA LEU A 114 2.86 -3.04 22.32
C LEU A 114 3.97 -2.58 21.39
N VAL A 115 4.83 -1.76 21.94
CA VAL A 115 6.09 -1.34 21.29
C VAL A 115 7.09 -2.45 21.58
N ASP A 116 7.41 -3.24 20.56
CA ASP A 116 8.47 -4.22 20.62
C ASP A 116 9.81 -3.56 20.25
N ASP A 117 10.93 -4.07 20.79
CA ASP A 117 12.28 -3.52 20.76
C ASP A 117 12.80 -3.13 19.36
N MET A 118 12.36 -1.99 18.84
CA MET A 118 12.97 -1.35 17.67
C MET A 118 13.97 -0.27 18.12
N ASP A 119 15.06 -0.13 17.37
CA ASP A 119 16.11 0.85 17.58
C ASP A 119 15.55 2.29 17.71
N VAL A 120 15.96 3.03 18.73
CA VAL A 120 15.47 4.39 19.06
C VAL A 120 15.64 5.36 17.88
N SER A 121 16.64 5.16 17.01
CA SER A 121 16.88 5.99 15.82
C SER A 121 15.78 5.82 14.78
N VAL A 122 15.27 4.61 14.58
CA VAL A 122 14.18 4.28 13.67
C VAL A 122 12.86 4.89 14.16
N TYR A 123 12.66 4.96 15.48
CA TYR A 123 11.48 5.63 16.07
C TYR A 123 11.46 7.13 15.81
N ALA A 124 12.61 7.79 15.90
CA ALA A 124 12.70 9.24 15.67
C ALA A 124 12.37 9.60 14.22
N GLU A 125 12.90 8.84 13.26
CA GLU A 125 12.59 9.04 11.84
C GLU A 125 11.11 8.72 11.51
N GLN A 126 10.54 7.70 12.13
CA GLN A 126 9.13 7.35 11.93
C GLN A 126 8.20 8.38 12.58
N ALA A 127 8.55 8.95 13.72
CA ALA A 127 7.78 10.01 14.37
C ALA A 127 7.76 11.29 13.52
N GLU A 128 8.91 11.71 12.99
CA GLU A 128 9.02 12.86 12.09
C GLU A 128 8.18 12.66 10.81
N LEU A 129 8.27 11.48 10.19
CA LEU A 129 7.46 11.11 9.02
C LEU A 129 5.96 11.12 9.34
N ALA A 130 5.56 10.66 10.52
CA ALA A 130 4.17 10.67 10.96
C ALA A 130 3.62 12.10 11.15
N GLU A 131 4.41 13.01 11.74
CA GLU A 131 4.04 14.42 11.87
C GLU A 131 3.88 15.07 10.50
N ILE A 132 4.83 14.86 9.59
CA ILE A 132 4.77 15.37 8.22
C ILE A 132 3.53 14.84 7.51
N LEU A 133 3.25 13.54 7.62
CA LEU A 133 2.06 12.94 7.01
C LEU A 133 0.78 13.56 7.55
N GLN A 134 0.69 13.82 8.86
CA GLN A 134 -0.46 14.50 9.46
C GLN A 134 -0.65 15.91 8.87
N GLU A 135 0.43 16.70 8.77
CA GLU A 135 0.37 18.03 8.17
C GLU A 135 -0.07 17.97 6.69
N LEU A 136 0.45 17.01 5.92
CA LEU A 136 0.08 16.86 4.51
C LEU A 136 -1.36 16.38 4.33
N LEU A 137 -1.84 15.52 5.21
CA LEU A 137 -3.25 15.11 5.24
C LEU A 137 -4.20 16.28 5.49
N MET A 138 -3.76 17.34 6.19
CA MET A 138 -4.56 18.56 6.35
C MET A 138 -4.66 19.40 5.06
N GLN A 139 -3.82 19.13 4.05
CA GLN A 139 -3.83 19.85 2.77
C GLN A 139 -4.74 19.22 1.71
N ILE A 140 -5.38 18.09 2.00
CA ILE A 140 -6.45 17.51 1.20
C ILE A 140 -7.81 17.82 1.84
N SER A 141 -8.92 17.66 1.07
CA SER A 141 -10.25 17.94 1.61
C SER A 141 -10.58 17.05 2.81
N ALA A 142 -11.45 17.52 3.70
CA ALA A 142 -11.84 16.77 4.89
C ALA A 142 -12.44 15.40 4.52
N GLU A 143 -13.29 15.37 3.49
CA GLU A 143 -13.91 14.11 3.04
C GLU A 143 -12.87 13.14 2.46
N ASP A 144 -11.91 13.64 1.67
CA ASP A 144 -10.85 12.80 1.09
C ASP A 144 -9.92 12.27 2.19
N ARG A 145 -9.59 13.12 3.17
CA ARG A 145 -8.82 12.72 4.35
C ARG A 145 -9.54 11.63 5.14
N GLU A 146 -10.83 11.79 5.38
CA GLU A 146 -11.61 10.78 6.07
C GLU A 146 -11.61 9.45 5.32
N MET A 147 -11.80 9.46 3.98
CA MET A 147 -11.69 8.24 3.16
C MET A 147 -10.31 7.56 3.31
N MET A 148 -9.24 8.34 3.30
CA MET A 148 -7.88 7.82 3.47
C MET A 148 -7.71 7.19 4.86
N ILE A 149 -8.16 7.87 5.92
CA ILE A 149 -8.10 7.34 7.29
C ILE A 149 -8.93 6.06 7.41
N ARG A 150 -10.15 6.04 6.89
CA ARG A 150 -11.01 4.85 6.90
C ARG A 150 -10.35 3.66 6.20
N TYR A 151 -9.76 3.90 5.04
CA TYR A 151 -9.12 2.85 4.27
C TYR A 151 -7.82 2.35 4.91
N TYR A 152 -6.93 3.28 5.32
CA TYR A 152 -5.58 2.93 5.78
C TYR A 152 -5.52 2.61 7.27
N TYR A 153 -6.29 3.33 8.09
CA TYR A 153 -6.25 3.16 9.54
C TYR A 153 -7.34 2.21 10.06
N TYR A 154 -8.60 2.40 9.65
CA TYR A 154 -9.71 1.52 10.07
C TYR A 154 -9.87 0.27 9.21
N HIS A 155 -9.02 0.06 8.21
CA HIS A 155 -9.03 -1.11 7.32
C HIS A 155 -10.38 -1.36 6.61
N GLN A 156 -11.17 -0.31 6.42
CA GLN A 156 -12.43 -0.41 5.68
C GLN A 156 -12.16 -0.67 4.20
N SER A 157 -12.97 -1.52 3.59
CA SER A 157 -12.93 -1.74 2.15
C SER A 157 -13.52 -0.53 1.39
N VAL A 158 -13.15 -0.38 0.13
CA VAL A 158 -13.75 0.64 -0.75
C VAL A 158 -15.27 0.53 -0.77
N ARG A 159 -15.82 -0.68 -0.72
CA ARG A 159 -17.26 -0.94 -0.70
C ARG A 159 -17.91 -0.42 0.59
N GLU A 160 -17.29 -0.65 1.75
CA GLU A 160 -17.79 -0.15 3.04
C GLU A 160 -17.77 1.38 3.08
N ILE A 161 -16.65 1.99 2.66
CA ILE A 161 -16.52 3.44 2.57
C ILE A 161 -17.58 4.03 1.62
N ALA A 162 -17.81 3.41 0.46
CA ALA A 162 -18.78 3.83 -0.51
C ALA A 162 -20.20 3.77 0.06
N ALA A 163 -20.54 2.70 0.77
CA ALA A 163 -21.84 2.53 1.42
C ALA A 163 -22.07 3.57 2.51
N GLU A 164 -21.10 3.80 3.41
CA GLU A 164 -21.20 4.76 4.51
C GLU A 164 -21.29 6.22 4.05
N GLN A 165 -20.54 6.56 2.99
CA GLN A 165 -20.53 7.92 2.43
C GLN A 165 -21.57 8.13 1.33
N HIS A 166 -22.43 7.15 1.06
CA HIS A 166 -23.44 7.19 -0.01
C HIS A 166 -22.87 7.51 -1.39
N LEU A 167 -21.66 6.97 -1.68
CA LEU A 167 -20.94 7.16 -2.94
C LEU A 167 -20.89 5.85 -3.74
N LYS A 168 -20.58 5.98 -5.04
CA LYS A 168 -20.24 4.82 -5.87
C LYS A 168 -18.79 4.39 -5.58
N GLU A 169 -18.49 3.09 -5.57
CA GLU A 169 -17.14 2.57 -5.39
C GLU A 169 -16.13 3.18 -6.38
N ALA A 170 -16.53 3.39 -7.63
CA ALA A 170 -15.71 4.05 -8.63
C ALA A 170 -15.33 5.49 -8.23
N THR A 171 -16.26 6.21 -7.58
CA THR A 171 -16.01 7.58 -7.05
C THR A 171 -14.99 7.53 -5.93
N VAL A 172 -15.13 6.62 -4.96
CA VAL A 172 -14.18 6.43 -3.87
C VAL A 172 -12.79 6.10 -4.42
N LYS A 173 -12.69 5.13 -5.33
CA LYS A 173 -11.40 4.77 -5.99
C LYS A 173 -10.74 5.97 -6.66
N THR A 174 -11.51 6.76 -7.41
CA THR A 174 -11.00 7.94 -8.12
C THR A 174 -10.54 9.03 -7.14
N ARG A 175 -11.31 9.32 -6.10
CA ARG A 175 -10.95 10.30 -5.06
C ARG A 175 -9.69 9.87 -4.32
N MET A 176 -9.60 8.63 -3.87
CA MET A 176 -8.41 8.08 -3.22
C MET A 176 -7.17 8.10 -4.12
N TYR A 177 -7.33 7.84 -5.42
CA TYR A 177 -6.22 7.96 -6.37
C TYR A 177 -5.71 9.41 -6.46
N ARG A 178 -6.61 10.39 -6.57
CA ARG A 178 -6.24 11.81 -6.64
C ARG A 178 -5.59 12.27 -5.35
N SER A 179 -6.11 11.87 -4.20
CA SER A 179 -5.54 12.19 -2.89
C SER A 179 -4.13 11.63 -2.72
N ARG A 180 -3.91 10.36 -3.11
CA ARG A 180 -2.56 9.76 -3.11
C ARG A 180 -1.60 10.51 -4.02
N LYS A 181 -2.05 10.89 -5.22
CA LYS A 181 -1.22 11.66 -6.16
C LYS A 181 -0.84 13.02 -5.57
N LYS A 182 -1.80 13.72 -4.96
CA LYS A 182 -1.55 15.02 -4.31
C LYS A 182 -0.61 14.89 -3.11
N LEU A 183 -0.84 13.92 -2.22
CA LEU A 183 0.04 13.67 -1.08
C LEU A 183 1.47 13.36 -1.55
N ARG A 184 1.63 12.52 -2.57
CA ARG A 184 2.94 12.20 -3.14
C ARG A 184 3.66 13.45 -3.65
N GLN A 185 2.96 14.32 -4.37
CA GLN A 185 3.54 15.58 -4.84
C GLN A 185 4.02 16.45 -3.66
N LEU A 186 3.19 16.60 -2.62
CA LEU A 186 3.51 17.37 -1.44
C LEU A 186 4.71 16.82 -0.66
N PHE A 187 4.84 15.50 -0.57
CA PHE A 187 6.02 14.85 0.01
C PHE A 187 7.29 15.17 -0.78
N THR A 188 7.22 15.05 -2.11
CA THR A 188 8.35 15.35 -3.00
C THR A 188 8.77 16.81 -2.90
N GLU A 189 7.83 17.75 -2.82
CA GLU A 189 8.10 19.17 -2.63
C GLU A 189 8.80 19.47 -1.30
N ARG A 190 8.65 18.63 -0.29
CA ARG A 190 9.37 18.70 1.00
C ARG A 190 10.73 17.99 0.99
N GLY A 191 11.16 17.44 -0.15
CA GLY A 191 12.46 16.79 -0.29
C GLY A 191 12.49 15.31 0.10
N TYR A 192 11.34 14.71 0.39
CA TYR A 192 11.26 13.27 0.68
C TYR A 192 11.21 12.45 -0.61
N GLY A 193 12.12 11.49 -0.73
CA GLY A 193 12.25 10.64 -1.92
C GLY A 193 11.14 9.59 -2.03
N TYR A 194 11.05 8.99 -3.21
CA TYR A 194 10.05 7.98 -3.54
C TYR A 194 10.13 6.73 -2.64
N GLU A 195 11.32 6.39 -2.17
CA GLU A 195 11.58 5.22 -1.32
C GLU A 195 10.97 5.35 0.08
N GLN A 196 10.85 6.58 0.59
CA GLN A 196 10.24 6.87 1.89
C GLN A 196 8.70 6.89 1.84
N MET A 197 8.11 6.93 0.64
CA MET A 197 6.66 6.99 0.42
C MET A 197 5.99 5.63 0.16
N GLU A 198 6.73 4.54 0.15
CA GLU A 198 6.16 3.20 -0.11
C GLU A 198 5.19 2.74 0.99
N PHE A 199 5.13 3.47 2.11
CA PHE A 199 4.24 3.19 3.25
C PHE A 199 2.94 4.02 3.24
N VAL A 200 2.74 4.91 2.28
CA VAL A 200 1.52 5.72 2.07
C VAL A 200 0.78 5.24 0.78
#